data_c04bd745b9110bc8c090a4c65c5339e4
#
_entry.id   c04bd745b9110bc8c090a4c65c5339e4
#
_cell.length_a   1.000
_cell.length_b   1.000
_cell.length_c   1.000
_cell.angle_alpha   90.00
_cell.angle_beta   90.00
_cell.angle_gamma   90.00
#
_symmetry.space_group_name_H-M   'P 1'
#
loop_
_entity.id
_entity.type
_entity.pdbx_description
1 polymer ?
#
loop_
_entity_poly.entity_id
_entity_poly.type
_entity_poly.pdbx_seq_one_letter_code
_entity_poly.pdbx_strand_id
1 'polypeptide(L)'
;MYYRLWLGSGIRPPRTIPLGPKFAHAYKNPIDGYVHGSQFHERAFNTILGLNKSWGYSHLNLSYYHLTPSMSEMEGQEEGEDKTYKKALPFQQIHHYKASWNQSIYLGAGQLTTLLAYQQNRRQEYEESASEPSLDLQLHTINYGVKYNIGNQDGWKLTTGVSGMFQQSLNKGTEFLIPEYSLFDFGAFVTGSYKTQNWTTNGGIRFDTRHVHAFAYEDLFQTISRRFNGLSGSVGTVYAIGEKMNLRLNVSAGFRAPNLSELSANGVHEGTFRYEKGNDALKAERSLQMDLGWDYTSSWLSSQIALFCNTIDNYIFMGRTTETEADLPVYKSMQGDARLWGGEFSVDVHPVEALHIANSFSFVNSVQLHQPDDTKYLPMTPAPRWNGEVSYTFIRDGQTFNNLYAKLKVECNLRQNHYYKANDTETATPSYTLLGASVGTDIRHKGKKICSLYLIGENLTNRAYQNHLSRLKYAGLNPATGKQGLYNMGRNISLKVNIPLSL
;
A
#
# COMPACT_ATOMS: atom_id res chain seq x y z
N MET A 1 26.00 -12.18 30.12
CA MET A 1 25.81 -10.94 29.34
C MET A 1 25.73 -11.37 27.88
N TYR A 2 24.51 -11.53 27.31
CA TYR A 2 24.36 -11.98 25.93
C TYR A 2 23.97 -10.78 25.06
N TYR A 3 24.90 -10.35 24.20
CA TYR A 3 24.60 -9.41 23.13
C TYR A 3 24.16 -10.24 21.92
N ARG A 4 22.91 -10.10 21.47
CA ARG A 4 22.49 -10.57 20.17
C ARG A 4 22.47 -9.38 19.22
N LEU A 5 23.44 -9.33 18.32
CA LEU A 5 23.42 -8.46 17.17
C LEU A 5 22.59 -9.19 16.09
N TRP A 6 21.42 -8.65 15.75
CA TRP A 6 20.67 -9.11 14.61
C TRP A 6 20.95 -8.15 13.45
N LEU A 7 21.79 -8.59 12.52
CA LEU A 7 21.93 -7.94 11.21
C LEU A 7 20.96 -8.63 10.27
N GLY A 8 19.75 -8.09 10.19
CA GLY A 8 18.76 -8.48 9.19
C GLY A 8 18.95 -7.61 7.95
N SER A 9 19.71 -8.04 6.96
CA SER A 9 19.71 -7.42 5.64
C SER A 9 18.49 -7.93 4.87
N GLY A 10 17.38 -7.19 4.93
CA GLY A 10 16.28 -7.35 4.00
C GLY A 10 16.65 -6.72 2.66
N ILE A 11 17.48 -7.38 1.88
CA ILE A 11 17.58 -7.07 0.45
C ILE A 11 16.29 -7.60 -0.14
N ARG A 12 15.35 -6.72 -0.46
CA ARG A 12 14.32 -7.07 -1.44
C ARG A 12 15.07 -7.17 -2.77
N PRO A 13 15.21 -8.38 -3.38
CA PRO A 13 15.87 -8.44 -4.66
C PRO A 13 15.05 -7.58 -5.62
N PRO A 14 15.70 -6.75 -6.44
CA PRO A 14 15.06 -6.31 -7.66
C PRO A 14 14.56 -7.56 -8.39
N ARG A 15 13.49 -7.47 -9.15
CA ARG A 15 12.94 -8.59 -9.91
C ARG A 15 13.94 -9.26 -10.86
N THR A 16 15.17 -8.72 -10.92
CA THR A 16 16.36 -9.30 -11.51
C THR A 16 17.57 -8.89 -10.68
N ILE A 17 18.50 -9.82 -10.39
CA ILE A 17 19.80 -9.52 -9.79
C ILE A 17 20.71 -9.00 -10.91
N PRO A 18 21.01 -7.71 -10.99
CA PRO A 18 22.14 -7.27 -11.80
C PRO A 18 23.36 -7.16 -10.89
N LEU A 19 24.40 -7.87 -11.23
CA LEU A 19 25.75 -7.60 -10.76
C LEU A 19 26.20 -6.24 -11.38
N GLY A 20 25.89 -5.14 -10.67
CA GLY A 20 26.22 -3.76 -11.09
C GLY A 20 25.02 -2.84 -11.16
N PRO A 21 25.20 -1.51 -11.34
CA PRO A 21 24.12 -0.55 -11.46
C PRO A 21 23.48 -0.65 -12.86
N LYS A 22 22.60 -1.64 -13.04
CA LYS A 22 21.80 -1.76 -14.25
C LYS A 22 20.35 -1.51 -13.88
N PHE A 23 19.65 -0.71 -14.67
CA PHE A 23 18.21 -0.55 -14.57
C PHE A 23 17.52 -1.89 -14.83
N ALA A 24 16.42 -2.15 -14.12
CA ALA A 24 15.56 -3.26 -14.43
C ALA A 24 14.98 -3.06 -15.86
N HIS A 25 14.66 -4.16 -16.51
CA HIS A 25 14.02 -4.11 -17.82
C HIS A 25 12.72 -3.31 -17.76
N ALA A 26 12.46 -2.49 -18.80
CA ALA A 26 11.14 -1.98 -19.05
C ALA A 26 10.15 -3.14 -19.12
N TYR A 27 8.95 -2.99 -18.58
CA TYR A 27 7.96 -4.03 -18.72
C TYR A 27 7.42 -4.07 -20.15
N LYS A 28 7.07 -5.27 -20.60
CA LYS A 28 6.51 -5.53 -21.92
C LYS A 28 5.07 -6.01 -21.79
N ASN A 29 4.21 -5.57 -22.69
CA ASN A 29 2.87 -6.11 -22.86
C ASN A 29 2.57 -6.38 -24.36
N PRO A 30 1.49 -7.12 -24.69
CA PRO A 30 1.23 -7.51 -26.08
C PRO A 30 0.68 -6.39 -26.98
N ILE A 31 0.34 -5.23 -26.44
CA ILE A 31 -0.18 -4.08 -27.19
C ILE A 31 0.93 -3.05 -27.43
N ASP A 32 1.54 -2.55 -26.34
CA ASP A 32 2.51 -1.46 -26.40
C ASP A 32 3.94 -1.96 -26.65
N GLY A 33 4.17 -3.27 -26.65
CA GLY A 33 5.52 -3.82 -26.70
C GLY A 33 6.30 -3.55 -25.42
N TYR A 34 7.51 -3.03 -25.52
CA TYR A 34 8.26 -2.51 -24.37
C TYR A 34 7.76 -1.10 -24.05
N VAL A 35 7.29 -0.89 -22.83
CA VAL A 35 6.79 0.41 -22.39
C VAL A 35 7.97 1.28 -21.98
N HIS A 36 8.21 2.33 -22.74
CA HIS A 36 9.20 3.35 -22.43
C HIS A 36 8.88 4.02 -21.09
N GLY A 37 9.89 4.45 -20.34
CA GLY A 37 9.68 5.07 -19.02
C GLY A 37 9.22 4.12 -17.91
N SER A 38 9.23 2.79 -18.15
CA SER A 38 8.90 1.80 -17.12
C SER A 38 10.14 1.19 -16.44
N GLN A 39 11.33 1.64 -16.78
CA GLN A 39 12.59 1.21 -16.17
C GLN A 39 12.71 1.76 -14.75
N PHE A 40 13.30 0.98 -13.86
CA PHE A 40 13.59 1.43 -12.51
C PHE A 40 14.82 0.76 -11.92
N HIS A 41 15.39 1.40 -10.91
CA HIS A 41 16.47 0.88 -10.09
C HIS A 41 16.14 1.06 -8.62
N GLU A 42 16.29 -0.01 -7.83
CA GLU A 42 15.95 -0.02 -6.40
C GLU A 42 17.11 -0.54 -5.56
N ARG A 43 17.34 0.10 -4.41
CA ARG A 43 18.27 -0.37 -3.37
C ARG A 43 17.64 -0.19 -2.00
N ALA A 44 17.79 -1.19 -1.14
CA ALA A 44 17.29 -1.12 0.23
C ALA A 44 18.33 -1.69 1.20
N PHE A 45 18.48 -1.03 2.33
CA PHE A 45 19.29 -1.49 3.45
C PHE A 45 18.49 -1.33 4.74
N ASN A 46 18.53 -2.33 5.61
CA ASN A 46 17.90 -2.28 6.93
C ASN A 46 18.78 -3.00 7.95
N THR A 47 18.95 -2.40 9.11
CA THR A 47 19.67 -3.01 10.25
C THR A 47 18.94 -2.71 11.56
N ILE A 48 18.97 -3.68 12.48
CA ILE A 48 18.41 -3.57 13.81
C ILE A 48 19.50 -3.84 14.83
N LEU A 49 19.74 -2.87 15.70
CA LEU A 49 20.60 -3.02 16.86
C LEU A 49 19.71 -3.18 18.09
N GLY A 50 19.82 -4.31 18.79
CA GLY A 50 18.92 -4.65 19.88
C GLY A 50 19.66 -4.96 21.17
N LEU A 51 19.13 -4.42 22.28
CA LEU A 51 19.53 -4.73 23.63
C LEU A 51 18.34 -5.29 24.38
N ASN A 52 18.42 -6.55 24.81
CA ASN A 52 17.40 -7.21 25.62
C ASN A 52 17.99 -7.50 27.01
N LYS A 53 17.29 -7.06 28.07
CA LYS A 53 17.68 -7.19 29.46
C LYS A 53 16.49 -7.60 30.32
N SER A 54 16.71 -7.91 31.60
CA SER A 54 15.64 -8.22 32.56
C SER A 54 14.66 -7.07 32.79
N TRP A 55 15.07 -5.83 32.57
CA TRP A 55 14.22 -4.65 32.67
C TRP A 55 13.34 -4.40 31.43
N GLY A 56 13.62 -5.08 30.30
CA GLY A 56 12.93 -4.87 29.02
C GLY A 56 13.87 -4.92 27.82
N TYR A 57 13.54 -4.14 26.77
CA TYR A 57 14.35 -4.06 25.55
C TYR A 57 14.51 -2.64 25.05
N SER A 58 15.59 -2.42 24.28
CA SER A 58 15.84 -1.20 23.54
C SER A 58 16.35 -1.56 22.14
N HIS A 59 15.60 -1.17 21.10
CA HIS A 59 15.90 -1.51 19.72
C HIS A 59 16.03 -0.24 18.88
N LEU A 60 17.16 -0.09 18.20
CA LEU A 60 17.38 0.94 17.18
C LEU A 60 17.32 0.30 15.81
N ASN A 61 16.41 0.79 14.99
CA ASN A 61 16.16 0.35 13.62
C ASN A 61 16.64 1.44 12.67
N LEU A 62 17.56 1.11 11.77
CA LEU A 62 18.09 2.02 10.74
C LEU A 62 17.73 1.45 9.37
N SER A 63 17.14 2.26 8.51
CA SER A 63 16.82 1.85 7.15
C SER A 63 17.13 2.95 6.15
N TYR A 64 17.56 2.52 4.98
CA TYR A 64 17.76 3.34 3.80
C TYR A 64 17.07 2.67 2.62
N TYR A 65 16.34 3.47 1.83
CA TYR A 65 15.71 3.04 0.60
C TYR A 65 16.00 4.07 -0.48
N HIS A 66 16.37 3.58 -1.66
CA HIS A 66 16.57 4.40 -2.84
C HIS A 66 15.87 3.76 -4.03
N LEU A 67 15.10 4.57 -4.75
CA LEU A 67 14.42 4.17 -5.97
C LEU A 67 14.66 5.23 -7.05
N THR A 68 15.01 4.79 -8.24
CA THR A 68 15.10 5.64 -9.43
C THR A 68 14.16 5.05 -10.49
N PRO A 69 12.87 5.43 -10.54
CA PRO A 69 11.97 5.07 -11.62
C PRO A 69 12.13 6.07 -12.77
N SER A 70 12.09 5.59 -14.01
CA SER A 70 11.79 6.44 -15.16
C SER A 70 10.31 6.80 -15.16
N MET A 71 9.95 7.88 -15.85
CA MET A 71 8.56 8.29 -16.06
C MET A 71 8.23 8.12 -17.54
N SER A 72 6.98 7.76 -17.84
CA SER A 72 6.50 7.66 -19.21
C SER A 72 6.08 9.04 -19.70
N GLU A 73 6.59 9.45 -20.84
CA GLU A 73 6.05 10.55 -21.63
C GLU A 73 5.10 10.00 -22.69
N MET A 74 3.99 10.70 -22.90
CA MET A 74 3.04 10.31 -23.97
C MET A 74 3.46 10.84 -25.32
N GLU A 75 4.21 11.92 -25.38
CA GLU A 75 4.74 12.51 -26.59
C GLU A 75 6.11 11.92 -26.91
N GLY A 76 6.23 11.19 -28.00
CA GLY A 76 7.53 10.74 -28.51
C GLY A 76 7.85 9.26 -28.36
N GLN A 77 6.87 8.37 -28.20
CA GLN A 77 7.11 6.94 -28.40
C GLN A 77 7.31 6.68 -29.90
N GLU A 78 8.54 6.90 -30.38
CA GLU A 78 8.94 6.46 -31.71
C GLU A 78 8.95 4.93 -31.76
N GLU A 79 8.36 4.36 -32.83
CA GLU A 79 8.43 2.93 -33.09
C GLU A 79 9.88 2.48 -33.20
N GLY A 80 10.30 1.57 -32.34
CA GLY A 80 11.40 0.65 -32.65
C GLY A 80 12.73 0.89 -31.98
N GLU A 81 12.95 1.92 -31.21
CA GLU A 81 14.22 2.13 -30.52
C GLU A 81 14.02 2.33 -29.02
N ASP A 82 14.45 1.55 -28.29
CA ASP A 82 15.56 1.34 -27.44
C ASP A 82 15.28 0.36 -26.29
N LYS A 83 15.79 -0.81 -26.44
CA LYS A 83 15.99 -1.78 -25.36
C LYS A 83 17.03 -1.24 -24.36
N THR A 84 17.19 0.09 -24.25
CA THR A 84 18.21 0.68 -23.40
C THR A 84 17.74 0.63 -21.94
N TYR A 85 18.53 -0.07 -21.16
CA TYR A 85 18.50 -0.09 -19.70
C TYR A 85 19.18 1.17 -19.12
N LYS A 86 19.25 2.24 -19.90
CA LYS A 86 19.83 3.50 -19.48
C LYS A 86 18.76 4.37 -18.82
N LYS A 87 19.19 5.14 -17.84
CA LYS A 87 18.42 6.21 -17.25
C LYS A 87 18.10 7.23 -18.35
N ALA A 88 16.82 7.35 -18.71
CA ALA A 88 16.33 8.32 -19.66
C ALA A 88 15.52 9.38 -18.93
N LEU A 89 15.52 10.61 -19.42
CA LEU A 89 14.59 11.64 -18.98
C LEU A 89 13.21 11.34 -19.56
N PRO A 90 12.13 11.64 -18.81
CA PRO A 90 12.12 12.07 -17.43
C PRO A 90 12.27 10.90 -16.44
N PHE A 91 12.82 11.17 -15.27
CA PHE A 91 12.94 10.18 -14.20
C PHE A 91 12.83 10.84 -12.83
N GLN A 92 12.54 10.02 -11.82
CA GLN A 92 12.59 10.43 -10.42
C GLN A 92 13.78 9.82 -9.68
N GLN A 93 14.22 10.48 -8.60
CA GLN A 93 15.06 9.89 -7.57
C GLN A 93 14.38 10.05 -6.22
N ILE A 94 14.19 8.94 -5.55
CA ILE A 94 13.58 8.89 -4.23
C ILE A 94 14.58 8.34 -3.24
N HIS A 95 14.93 9.14 -2.23
CA HIS A 95 15.76 8.73 -1.11
C HIS A 95 14.93 8.74 0.17
N HIS A 96 14.93 7.65 0.90
CA HIS A 96 14.22 7.54 2.16
C HIS A 96 15.15 7.01 3.25
N TYR A 97 15.37 7.83 4.26
CA TYR A 97 16.15 7.50 5.45
C TYR A 97 15.22 7.40 6.64
N LYS A 98 15.42 6.39 7.48
CA LYS A 98 14.66 6.23 8.72
C LYS A 98 15.54 5.71 9.84
N ALA A 99 15.44 6.36 11.00
CA ALA A 99 15.96 5.88 12.27
C ALA A 99 14.79 5.80 13.25
N SER A 100 14.56 4.64 13.86
CA SER A 100 13.53 4.49 14.88
C SER A 100 14.05 3.77 16.12
N TRP A 101 13.85 4.40 17.26
CA TRP A 101 14.19 3.86 18.55
C TRP A 101 12.92 3.41 19.27
N ASN A 102 12.86 2.11 19.56
CA ASN A 102 11.77 1.49 20.30
C ASN A 102 12.33 0.98 21.63
N GLN A 103 11.75 1.43 22.71
CA GLN A 103 12.13 0.99 24.05
C GLN A 103 10.90 0.47 24.78
N SER A 104 11.10 -0.58 25.55
CA SER A 104 10.10 -1.11 26.45
C SER A 104 10.72 -1.44 27.80
N ILE A 105 10.08 -0.98 28.86
CA ILE A 105 10.55 -1.13 30.25
C ILE A 105 9.42 -1.77 31.07
N TYR A 106 9.72 -2.83 31.80
CA TYR A 106 8.79 -3.40 32.77
C TYR A 106 8.73 -2.50 34.00
N LEU A 107 7.55 -1.99 34.32
CA LEU A 107 7.28 -1.11 35.48
C LEU A 107 6.12 -1.68 36.32
N GLY A 108 6.45 -2.24 37.46
CA GLY A 108 5.44 -2.87 38.33
C GLY A 108 4.68 -3.97 37.62
N ALA A 109 3.35 -3.89 37.60
CA ALA A 109 2.48 -4.84 36.92
C ALA A 109 2.30 -4.56 35.43
N GLY A 110 2.99 -3.57 34.87
CA GLY A 110 2.81 -3.14 33.51
C GLY A 110 4.12 -2.97 32.73
N GLN A 111 3.95 -2.47 31.51
CA GLN A 111 5.05 -2.25 30.57
C GLN A 111 4.91 -0.89 29.91
N LEU A 112 5.90 -0.03 30.12
CA LEU A 112 6.03 1.25 29.42
C LEU A 112 6.73 1.03 28.09
N THR A 113 6.11 1.44 26.99
CA THR A 113 6.71 1.38 25.64
C THR A 113 6.81 2.77 25.07
N THR A 114 7.99 3.13 24.56
CA THR A 114 8.24 4.41 23.89
C THR A 114 8.71 4.17 22.47
N LEU A 115 8.30 5.06 21.59
CA LEU A 115 8.74 5.16 20.20
C LEU A 115 9.23 6.59 19.94
N LEU A 116 10.44 6.73 19.41
CA LEU A 116 10.90 7.95 18.79
C LEU A 116 11.49 7.59 17.43
N ALA A 117 10.99 8.20 16.37
CA ALA A 117 11.48 7.94 15.03
C ALA A 117 11.64 9.22 14.24
N TYR A 118 12.74 9.31 13.51
CA TYR A 118 12.97 10.33 12.49
C TYR A 118 13.02 9.67 11.13
N GLN A 119 12.38 10.31 10.15
CA GLN A 119 12.50 9.91 8.76
C GLN A 119 12.62 11.15 7.86
N GLN A 120 13.40 11.00 6.81
CA GLN A 120 13.51 11.95 5.71
C GLN A 120 13.17 11.23 4.42
N ASN A 121 12.23 11.81 3.66
CA ASN A 121 11.96 11.42 2.28
C ASN A 121 12.35 12.58 1.38
N ARG A 122 13.25 12.36 0.44
CA ARG A 122 13.58 13.31 -0.62
C ARG A 122 13.12 12.73 -1.94
N ARG A 123 12.27 13.46 -2.64
CA ARG A 123 11.78 13.12 -3.97
C ARG A 123 12.22 14.20 -4.94
N GLN A 124 12.95 13.79 -5.95
CA GLN A 124 13.44 14.66 -7.01
C GLN A 124 12.90 14.17 -8.35
N GLU A 125 12.42 15.08 -9.18
CA GLU A 125 12.00 14.82 -10.56
C GLU A 125 12.94 15.55 -11.51
N TYR A 126 13.40 14.85 -12.53
CA TYR A 126 14.33 15.34 -13.53
C TYR A 126 13.62 15.22 -14.87
N GLU A 127 13.30 16.35 -15.49
CA GLU A 127 12.52 16.42 -16.72
C GLU A 127 13.39 16.82 -17.90
N GLU A 128 13.93 18.03 -17.91
CA GLU A 128 14.75 18.55 -19.00
C GLU A 128 16.25 18.27 -18.82
N SER A 129 16.71 18.19 -17.57
CA SER A 129 18.13 18.01 -17.24
C SER A 129 18.36 16.83 -16.28
N ALA A 130 19.36 16.03 -16.56
CA ALA A 130 19.79 14.95 -15.65
C ALA A 130 20.62 15.44 -14.44
N SER A 131 21.00 16.71 -14.41
CA SER A 131 21.83 17.31 -13.34
C SER A 131 21.04 18.17 -12.37
N GLU A 132 19.94 18.78 -12.81
CA GLU A 132 19.14 19.70 -12.01
C GLU A 132 17.68 19.22 -11.99
N PRO A 133 17.13 18.92 -10.81
CA PRO A 133 15.74 18.50 -10.68
C PRO A 133 14.81 19.71 -10.81
N SER A 134 13.73 19.57 -11.58
CA SER A 134 12.63 20.53 -11.61
C SER A 134 11.85 20.55 -10.29
N LEU A 135 11.50 19.37 -9.77
CA LEU A 135 10.87 19.22 -8.46
C LEU A 135 11.86 18.57 -7.47
N ASP A 136 12.04 19.16 -6.28
CA ASP A 136 12.87 18.61 -5.19
C ASP A 136 12.18 18.81 -3.84
N LEU A 137 11.38 17.84 -3.46
CA LEU A 137 10.65 17.85 -2.19
C LEU A 137 11.44 17.11 -1.11
N GLN A 138 11.63 17.77 0.03
CA GLN A 138 12.27 17.18 1.22
C GLN A 138 11.27 17.17 2.38
N LEU A 139 10.82 15.97 2.73
CA LEU A 139 9.85 15.74 3.80
C LEU A 139 10.57 15.19 5.03
N HIS A 140 10.58 15.95 6.11
CA HIS A 140 11.12 15.57 7.41
C HIS A 140 9.97 15.22 8.35
N THR A 141 10.04 14.07 9.02
CA THR A 141 9.01 13.64 9.96
C THR A 141 9.64 13.07 11.23
N ILE A 142 9.20 13.57 12.37
CA ILE A 142 9.49 13.02 13.70
C ILE A 142 8.19 12.38 14.21
N ASN A 143 8.21 11.08 14.49
CA ASN A 143 7.10 10.39 15.14
C ASN A 143 7.47 10.10 16.59
N TYR A 144 6.51 10.29 17.48
CA TYR A 144 6.67 9.99 18.90
C TYR A 144 5.47 9.23 19.45
N GLY A 145 5.72 8.41 20.45
CA GLY A 145 4.65 7.70 21.14
C GLY A 145 5.12 7.15 22.49
N VAL A 146 4.24 7.23 23.47
CA VAL A 146 4.42 6.64 24.80
C VAL A 146 3.14 5.93 25.15
N LYS A 147 3.23 4.66 25.52
CA LYS A 147 2.09 3.87 25.97
C LYS A 147 2.45 3.02 27.17
N TYR A 148 1.49 2.88 28.07
CA TYR A 148 1.58 2.02 29.23
C TYR A 148 0.55 0.90 29.11
N ASN A 149 1.03 -0.34 29.16
CA ASN A 149 0.21 -1.54 29.07
C ASN A 149 0.13 -2.16 30.46
N ILE A 150 -1.08 -2.41 30.95
CA ILE A 150 -1.36 -3.13 32.17
C ILE A 150 -2.23 -4.34 31.82
N GLY A 151 -1.95 -5.49 32.39
CA GLY A 151 -2.80 -6.66 32.20
C GLY A 151 -2.42 -7.76 33.17
N ASN A 152 -3.37 -8.60 33.49
CA ASN A 152 -3.15 -9.79 34.31
C ASN A 152 -3.35 -11.06 33.46
N GLN A 153 -3.05 -12.20 34.10
CA GLN A 153 -3.27 -13.52 33.47
C GLN A 153 -4.77 -13.87 33.38
N ASP A 154 -5.63 -13.14 34.08
CA ASP A 154 -7.08 -13.38 34.19
C ASP A 154 -7.86 -12.77 33.00
N GLY A 155 -7.18 -12.43 31.92
CA GLY A 155 -7.78 -12.15 30.63
C GLY A 155 -8.10 -10.69 30.33
N TRP A 156 -7.90 -9.73 31.22
CA TRP A 156 -8.05 -8.32 30.90
C TRP A 156 -6.71 -7.63 30.62
N LYS A 157 -6.72 -6.68 29.70
CA LYS A 157 -5.60 -5.81 29.37
C LYS A 157 -6.10 -4.40 29.17
N LEU A 158 -5.34 -3.42 29.66
CA LEU A 158 -5.59 -2.00 29.45
C LEU A 158 -4.33 -1.36 28.88
N THR A 159 -4.49 -0.52 27.89
CA THR A 159 -3.41 0.27 27.30
C THR A 159 -3.86 1.72 27.26
N THR A 160 -3.05 2.62 27.79
CA THR A 160 -3.24 4.05 27.63
C THR A 160 -1.99 4.69 27.06
N GLY A 161 -2.13 5.78 26.33
CA GLY A 161 -0.96 6.43 25.77
C GLY A 161 -1.24 7.70 25.00
N VAL A 162 -0.13 8.30 24.58
CA VAL A 162 -0.12 9.46 23.69
C VAL A 162 0.79 9.16 22.51
N SER A 163 0.48 9.71 21.34
CA SER A 163 1.32 9.61 20.16
C SER A 163 1.02 10.75 19.19
N GLY A 164 1.96 11.04 18.34
CA GLY A 164 1.78 12.06 17.31
C GLY A 164 2.99 12.15 16.39
N MET A 165 3.01 13.21 15.61
CA MET A 165 4.14 13.53 14.75
C MET A 165 4.33 15.03 14.58
N PHE A 166 5.55 15.41 14.25
CA PHE A 166 5.88 16.69 13.66
C PHE A 166 6.40 16.42 12.26
N GLN A 167 5.92 17.18 11.28
CA GLN A 167 6.33 17.04 9.88
C GLN A 167 6.60 18.40 9.29
N GLN A 168 7.64 18.49 8.45
CA GLN A 168 7.99 19.68 7.68
C GLN A 168 8.32 19.25 6.26
N SER A 169 7.74 19.94 5.28
CA SER A 169 8.04 19.80 3.85
C SER A 169 8.72 21.05 3.36
N LEU A 170 9.84 20.88 2.67
CA LEU A 170 10.59 21.94 2.00
C LEU A 170 10.61 21.63 0.51
N ASN A 171 10.53 22.66 -0.33
CA ASN A 171 10.77 22.56 -1.76
C ASN A 171 12.10 23.24 -2.12
N LYS A 172 12.98 22.50 -2.80
CA LYS A 172 14.30 22.95 -3.25
C LYS A 172 14.42 22.99 -4.78
N GLY A 173 13.36 22.59 -5.49
CA GLY A 173 13.25 22.68 -6.94
C GLY A 173 12.72 24.02 -7.41
N THR A 174 12.63 24.19 -8.71
CA THR A 174 12.04 25.35 -9.38
C THR A 174 10.53 25.23 -9.54
N GLU A 175 10.00 23.98 -9.54
CA GLU A 175 8.60 23.68 -9.65
C GLU A 175 7.94 23.42 -8.30
N PHE A 176 6.71 23.88 -8.17
CA PHE A 176 5.92 23.77 -6.95
C PHE A 176 4.56 23.13 -7.27
N LEU A 177 4.37 21.87 -6.86
CA LEU A 177 3.06 21.23 -6.86
C LEU A 177 2.26 21.51 -5.58
N ILE A 178 2.96 21.65 -4.46
CA ILE A 178 2.41 21.94 -3.14
C ILE A 178 3.29 22.98 -2.44
N PRO A 179 2.75 23.84 -1.56
CA PRO A 179 3.56 24.78 -0.79
C PRO A 179 4.43 24.08 0.25
N GLU A 180 5.46 24.76 0.72
CA GLU A 180 6.16 24.36 1.95
C GLU A 180 5.18 24.40 3.13
N TYR A 181 5.36 23.48 4.09
CA TYR A 181 4.46 23.39 5.24
C TYR A 181 5.09 22.80 6.49
N SER A 182 4.44 23.08 7.61
CA SER A 182 4.62 22.36 8.86
C SER A 182 3.31 21.74 9.34
N LEU A 183 3.41 20.58 9.98
CA LEU A 183 2.27 19.87 10.51
C LEU A 183 2.61 19.30 11.89
N PHE A 184 1.69 19.43 12.83
CA PHE A 184 1.80 18.84 14.16
C PHE A 184 0.55 18.04 14.49
N ASP A 185 0.76 16.78 14.86
CA ASP A 185 -0.27 15.87 15.36
C ASP A 185 -0.04 15.53 16.82
N PHE A 186 -1.10 15.50 17.58
CA PHE A 186 -1.15 14.96 18.92
C PHE A 186 -2.41 14.12 19.10
N GLY A 187 -2.28 12.96 19.73
CA GLY A 187 -3.42 12.12 20.08
C GLY A 187 -3.21 11.40 21.39
N ALA A 188 -4.29 11.25 22.15
CA ALA A 188 -4.34 10.49 23.40
C ALA A 188 -5.40 9.39 23.28
N PHE A 189 -5.11 8.22 23.84
CA PHE A 189 -5.99 7.07 23.69
C PHE A 189 -6.01 6.17 24.93
N VAL A 190 -7.11 5.43 25.07
CA VAL A 190 -7.24 4.31 25.96
C VAL A 190 -7.90 3.15 25.21
N THR A 191 -7.37 1.95 25.39
CA THR A 191 -7.92 0.71 24.84
C THR A 191 -7.94 -0.36 25.89
N GLY A 192 -8.99 -1.19 25.88
CA GLY A 192 -9.12 -2.33 26.77
C GLY A 192 -9.43 -3.60 26.00
N SER A 193 -9.02 -4.73 26.52
CA SER A 193 -9.47 -6.04 26.05
C SER A 193 -9.77 -6.95 27.22
N TYR A 194 -10.78 -7.80 27.04
CA TYR A 194 -11.18 -8.82 27.98
C TYR A 194 -11.38 -10.14 27.27
N LYS A 195 -10.75 -11.18 27.78
CA LYS A 195 -10.82 -12.52 27.22
C LYS A 195 -11.33 -13.50 28.24
N THR A 196 -12.37 -14.22 27.86
CA THR A 196 -12.87 -15.41 28.58
C THR A 196 -12.59 -16.67 27.76
N GLN A 197 -13.13 -17.80 28.15
CA GLN A 197 -12.97 -19.06 27.43
C GLN A 197 -13.46 -18.95 25.96
N ASN A 198 -14.62 -18.35 25.74
CA ASN A 198 -15.26 -18.28 24.41
C ASN A 198 -15.34 -16.87 23.83
N TRP A 199 -15.15 -15.82 24.64
CA TRP A 199 -15.28 -14.43 24.21
C TRP A 199 -13.96 -13.69 24.29
N THR A 200 -13.67 -12.92 23.25
CA THR A 200 -12.62 -11.91 23.30
C THR A 200 -13.23 -10.59 22.84
N THR A 201 -13.35 -9.63 23.74
CA THR A 201 -13.90 -8.30 23.45
C THR A 201 -12.81 -7.26 23.60
N ASN A 202 -12.72 -6.34 22.62
CA ASN A 202 -11.79 -5.23 22.63
C ASN A 202 -12.58 -3.94 22.42
N GLY A 203 -12.11 -2.85 23.01
CA GLY A 203 -12.69 -1.54 22.78
C GLY A 203 -11.69 -0.45 23.10
N GLY A 204 -11.92 0.73 22.54
CA GLY A 204 -11.05 1.87 22.82
C GLY A 204 -11.61 3.16 22.24
N ILE A 205 -11.09 4.25 22.79
CA ILE A 205 -11.36 5.61 22.32
C ILE A 205 -10.05 6.36 22.16
N ARG A 206 -10.03 7.30 21.21
CA ARG A 206 -8.88 8.14 20.90
C ARG A 206 -9.37 9.54 20.52
N PHE A 207 -8.72 10.54 21.07
CA PHE A 207 -8.84 11.93 20.65
C PHE A 207 -7.58 12.30 19.86
N ASP A 208 -7.75 12.97 18.72
CA ASP A 208 -6.68 13.47 17.88
C ASP A 208 -6.87 14.96 17.55
N THR A 209 -5.76 15.69 17.48
CA THR A 209 -5.71 17.05 16.94
C THR A 209 -4.58 17.14 15.94
N ARG A 210 -4.86 17.74 14.78
CA ARG A 210 -3.89 18.06 13.72
C ARG A 210 -3.89 19.55 13.48
N HIS A 211 -2.73 20.16 13.51
CA HIS A 211 -2.51 21.52 13.05
C HIS A 211 -1.64 21.51 11.80
N VAL A 212 -2.12 22.11 10.72
CA VAL A 212 -1.42 22.25 9.45
C VAL A 212 -1.21 23.75 9.19
N HIS A 213 0.01 24.11 8.85
CA HIS A 213 0.38 25.47 8.44
C HIS A 213 1.19 25.40 7.14
N ALA A 214 0.60 25.86 6.05
CA ALA A 214 1.25 26.00 4.75
C ALA A 214 1.65 27.47 4.54
N PHE A 215 2.82 27.67 3.97
CA PHE A 215 3.38 29.01 3.75
C PHE A 215 2.96 29.52 2.37
N ALA A 216 2.69 30.82 2.28
CA ALA A 216 2.47 31.47 0.99
C ALA A 216 3.75 31.42 0.14
N TYR A 217 3.58 31.31 -1.15
CA TYR A 217 4.68 31.39 -2.10
C TYR A 217 4.21 32.14 -3.36
N GLU A 218 4.74 33.34 -3.57
CA GLU A 218 4.38 34.22 -4.67
C GLU A 218 2.85 34.36 -4.82
N ASP A 219 2.34 34.38 -6.05
CA ASP A 219 0.90 34.33 -6.35
C ASP A 219 0.36 32.91 -6.47
N LEU A 220 1.23 31.91 -6.35
CA LEU A 220 0.89 30.49 -6.59
C LEU A 220 0.17 29.85 -5.40
N PHE A 221 0.60 30.16 -4.17
CA PHE A 221 0.02 29.62 -2.95
C PHE A 221 -0.30 30.68 -1.91
N GLN A 222 -1.48 30.59 -1.33
CA GLN A 222 -1.90 31.37 -0.17
C GLN A 222 -1.52 30.66 1.13
N THR A 223 -1.32 31.41 2.20
CA THR A 223 -1.13 30.82 3.53
C THR A 223 -2.38 30.07 3.98
N ILE A 224 -2.22 28.81 4.37
CA ILE A 224 -3.28 27.99 4.95
C ILE A 224 -2.90 27.66 6.40
N SER A 225 -3.76 27.99 7.35
CA SER A 225 -3.61 27.59 8.76
C SER A 225 -4.90 26.95 9.22
N ARG A 226 -4.88 25.62 9.43
CA ARG A 226 -6.08 24.84 9.75
C ARG A 226 -5.82 23.90 10.93
N ARG A 227 -6.85 23.75 11.78
CA ARG A 227 -6.86 22.79 12.86
C ARG A 227 -8.03 21.82 12.69
N PHE A 228 -7.74 20.53 12.80
CA PHE A 228 -8.72 19.46 12.74
C PHE A 228 -8.69 18.67 14.04
N ASN A 229 -9.86 18.47 14.64
CA ASN A 229 -10.01 17.66 15.86
C ASN A 229 -10.94 16.50 15.57
N GLY A 230 -10.62 15.34 16.12
CA GLY A 230 -11.40 14.14 15.92
C GLY A 230 -11.46 13.27 17.16
N LEU A 231 -12.61 12.65 17.33
CA LEU A 231 -12.80 11.54 18.26
C LEU A 231 -13.01 10.28 17.41
N SER A 232 -12.25 9.24 17.72
CA SER A 232 -12.40 7.92 17.10
C SER A 232 -12.53 6.86 18.19
N GLY A 233 -13.13 5.74 17.84
CA GLY A 233 -13.28 4.65 18.79
C GLY A 233 -13.78 3.38 18.12
N SER A 234 -13.62 2.26 18.80
CA SER A 234 -14.13 0.99 18.32
C SER A 234 -14.52 0.07 19.46
N VAL A 235 -15.46 -0.81 19.17
CA VAL A 235 -15.76 -1.98 19.98
C VAL A 235 -15.89 -3.18 19.07
N GLY A 236 -15.19 -4.25 19.42
CA GLY A 236 -15.22 -5.50 18.66
C GLY A 236 -15.23 -6.70 19.57
N THR A 237 -15.88 -7.76 19.11
CA THR A 237 -15.95 -9.01 19.85
C THR A 237 -15.75 -10.20 18.91
N VAL A 238 -15.10 -11.22 19.44
CA VAL A 238 -14.95 -12.53 18.80
C VAL A 238 -15.58 -13.56 19.72
N TYR A 239 -16.48 -14.35 19.18
CA TYR A 239 -17.09 -15.48 19.85
C TYR A 239 -16.60 -16.79 19.24
N ALA A 240 -15.92 -17.61 20.03
CA ALA A 240 -15.47 -18.94 19.61
C ALA A 240 -16.62 -19.94 19.78
N ILE A 241 -17.06 -20.54 18.70
CA ILE A 241 -18.09 -21.58 18.65
C ILE A 241 -17.39 -22.94 18.57
N GLY A 242 -17.16 -23.55 19.73
CA GLY A 242 -16.30 -24.71 19.84
C GLY A 242 -14.86 -24.41 19.44
N GLU A 243 -14.16 -25.41 18.92
CA GLU A 243 -12.72 -25.31 18.56
C GLU A 243 -12.48 -24.90 17.09
N LYS A 244 -13.53 -24.85 16.27
CA LYS A 244 -13.39 -24.77 14.81
C LYS A 244 -13.97 -23.51 14.20
N MET A 245 -14.81 -22.79 14.92
CA MET A 245 -15.51 -21.62 14.36
C MET A 245 -15.33 -20.38 15.21
N ASN A 246 -15.20 -19.23 14.56
CA ASN A 246 -15.24 -17.93 15.20
C ASN A 246 -16.24 -17.03 14.46
N LEU A 247 -17.02 -16.29 15.23
CA LEU A 247 -17.84 -15.20 14.77
C LEU A 247 -17.25 -13.89 15.28
N ARG A 248 -17.09 -12.92 14.40
CA ARG A 248 -16.52 -11.60 14.73
C ARG A 248 -17.50 -10.50 14.38
N LEU A 249 -17.65 -9.55 15.28
CA LEU A 249 -18.38 -8.31 15.05
C LEU A 249 -17.52 -7.15 15.49
N ASN A 250 -17.40 -6.12 14.68
CA ASN A 250 -16.71 -4.89 15.02
C ASN A 250 -17.53 -3.68 14.57
N VAL A 251 -17.60 -2.66 15.42
CA VAL A 251 -18.15 -1.35 15.06
C VAL A 251 -17.08 -0.31 15.41
N SER A 252 -16.76 0.56 14.46
CA SER A 252 -15.74 1.58 14.64
C SER A 252 -16.17 2.92 14.05
N ALA A 253 -15.82 3.99 14.76
CA ALA A 253 -15.92 5.36 14.28
C ALA A 253 -14.53 5.91 14.03
N GLY A 254 -14.30 6.48 12.85
CA GLY A 254 -13.01 6.98 12.39
C GLY A 254 -13.03 8.48 12.10
N PHE A 255 -11.84 9.06 12.06
CA PHE A 255 -11.59 10.44 11.73
C PHE A 255 -10.38 10.54 10.80
N ARG A 256 -10.47 11.35 9.72
CA ARG A 256 -9.35 11.68 8.84
C ARG A 256 -9.35 13.18 8.52
N ALA A 257 -8.29 13.88 8.89
CA ALA A 257 -8.05 15.23 8.43
C ALA A 257 -7.58 15.22 6.96
N PRO A 258 -7.97 16.21 6.13
CA PRO A 258 -7.40 16.37 4.80
C PRO A 258 -5.87 16.48 4.87
N ASN A 259 -5.20 15.93 3.87
CA ASN A 259 -3.75 16.14 3.71
C ASN A 259 -3.47 17.47 3.00
N LEU A 260 -2.21 17.89 2.97
CA LEU A 260 -1.88 19.19 2.40
C LEU A 260 -2.11 19.25 0.88
N SER A 261 -1.81 18.20 0.14
CA SER A 261 -2.07 18.14 -1.29
C SER A 261 -3.57 18.31 -1.59
N GLU A 262 -4.44 17.67 -0.81
CA GLU A 262 -5.90 17.84 -0.93
C GLU A 262 -6.34 19.28 -0.65
N LEU A 263 -5.66 19.98 0.26
CA LEU A 263 -6.00 21.36 0.63
C LEU A 263 -5.43 22.41 -0.35
N SER A 264 -4.25 22.16 -0.93
CA SER A 264 -3.47 23.22 -1.53
C SER A 264 -2.73 22.88 -2.83
N ALA A 265 -2.86 21.69 -3.40
CA ALA A 265 -2.21 21.37 -4.67
C ALA A 265 -2.58 22.44 -5.73
N ASN A 266 -1.60 22.89 -6.50
CA ASN A 266 -1.79 23.81 -7.60
C ASN A 266 -0.63 23.69 -8.59
N GLY A 267 -0.68 22.68 -9.46
CA GLY A 267 0.40 22.40 -10.40
C GLY A 267 0.23 21.12 -11.20
N VAL A 268 1.14 20.93 -12.13
CA VAL A 268 1.20 19.75 -12.96
C VAL A 268 1.69 18.55 -12.16
N HIS A 269 1.07 17.40 -12.38
CA HIS A 269 1.52 16.11 -11.87
C HIS A 269 1.91 15.23 -13.05
N GLU A 270 3.17 15.32 -13.47
CA GLU A 270 3.71 14.73 -14.69
C GLU A 270 3.39 13.24 -14.83
N GLY A 271 3.68 12.42 -13.82
CA GLY A 271 3.46 10.97 -13.88
C GLY A 271 2.00 10.53 -14.07
N THR A 272 1.03 11.47 -14.10
CA THR A 272 -0.40 11.19 -14.29
C THR A 272 -1.06 12.08 -15.34
N PHE A 273 -0.30 12.92 -16.04
CA PHE A 273 -0.75 13.78 -17.12
C PHE A 273 -1.98 14.63 -16.77
N ARG A 274 -1.92 15.33 -15.65
CA ARG A 274 -3.02 16.14 -15.17
C ARG A 274 -2.54 17.36 -14.35
N TYR A 275 -3.33 18.41 -14.34
CA TYR A 275 -3.17 19.53 -13.43
C TYR A 275 -3.99 19.27 -12.16
N GLU A 276 -3.39 19.36 -10.97
CA GLU A 276 -4.08 19.13 -9.70
C GLU A 276 -4.39 20.44 -8.97
N LYS A 277 -5.65 20.59 -8.54
CA LYS A 277 -6.11 21.70 -7.69
C LYS A 277 -6.63 21.18 -6.36
N GLY A 278 -6.08 21.67 -5.27
CA GLY A 278 -6.57 21.46 -3.92
C GLY A 278 -7.84 22.24 -3.63
N ASN A 279 -8.34 22.07 -2.41
CA ASN A 279 -9.50 22.78 -1.90
C ASN A 279 -9.32 23.07 -0.41
N ASP A 280 -9.04 24.30 -0.04
CA ASP A 280 -8.77 24.72 1.33
C ASP A 280 -10.02 24.71 2.24
N ALA A 281 -11.22 24.63 1.64
CA ALA A 281 -12.49 24.55 2.36
C ALA A 281 -12.84 23.12 2.84
N LEU A 282 -12.05 22.09 2.49
CA LEU A 282 -12.32 20.69 2.89
C LEU A 282 -12.47 20.54 4.40
N LYS A 283 -13.41 19.70 4.80
CA LYS A 283 -13.65 19.30 6.18
C LYS A 283 -13.01 17.94 6.45
N ALA A 284 -12.82 17.61 7.71
CA ALA A 284 -12.39 16.25 8.08
C ALA A 284 -13.45 15.22 7.73
N GLU A 285 -13.02 14.06 7.25
CA GLU A 285 -13.88 12.90 7.08
C GLU A 285 -14.22 12.29 8.43
N ARG A 286 -15.45 11.77 8.55
CA ARG A 286 -15.91 10.98 9.69
C ARG A 286 -16.54 9.70 9.17
N SER A 287 -16.10 8.57 9.68
CA SER A 287 -16.59 7.27 9.23
C SER A 287 -17.25 6.51 10.37
N LEU A 288 -18.29 5.76 10.03
CA LEU A 288 -18.87 4.72 10.87
C LEU A 288 -18.85 3.42 10.08
N GLN A 289 -18.08 2.46 10.58
CA GLN A 289 -17.90 1.16 9.93
C GLN A 289 -18.41 0.03 10.82
N MET A 290 -19.07 -0.93 10.20
CA MET A 290 -19.49 -2.19 10.80
C MET A 290 -18.90 -3.34 10.00
N ASP A 291 -18.25 -4.28 10.69
CA ASP A 291 -17.64 -5.46 10.11
C ASP A 291 -18.24 -6.73 10.74
N LEU A 292 -18.55 -7.70 9.91
CA LEU A 292 -18.98 -9.03 10.31
C LEU A 292 -18.03 -10.06 9.70
N GLY A 293 -17.47 -10.94 10.52
CA GLY A 293 -16.57 -11.99 10.10
C GLY A 293 -16.99 -13.36 10.62
N TRP A 294 -16.81 -14.36 9.81
CA TRP A 294 -16.99 -15.76 10.17
C TRP A 294 -15.80 -16.58 9.67
N ASP A 295 -15.24 -17.42 10.54
CA ASP A 295 -14.14 -18.32 10.22
C ASP A 295 -14.51 -19.74 10.60
N TYR A 296 -14.12 -20.68 9.76
CA TYR A 296 -14.16 -22.11 10.04
C TYR A 296 -12.82 -22.75 9.68
N THR A 297 -12.28 -23.57 10.58
CA THR A 297 -11.02 -24.30 10.35
C THR A 297 -11.13 -25.73 10.84
N SER A 298 -10.83 -26.67 9.96
CA SER A 298 -10.70 -28.10 10.24
C SER A 298 -9.45 -28.65 9.57
N SER A 299 -9.20 -29.95 9.70
CA SER A 299 -8.04 -30.61 9.09
C SER A 299 -8.05 -30.60 7.55
N TRP A 300 -9.24 -30.52 6.95
CA TRP A 300 -9.40 -30.62 5.49
C TRP A 300 -10.03 -29.38 4.84
N LEU A 301 -10.54 -28.44 5.64
CA LEU A 301 -11.23 -27.24 5.15
C LEU A 301 -10.91 -26.04 6.05
N SER A 302 -10.54 -24.94 5.43
CA SER A 302 -10.47 -23.63 6.02
C SER A 302 -11.33 -22.67 5.21
N SER A 303 -12.20 -21.89 5.84
CA SER A 303 -13.03 -20.90 5.15
C SER A 303 -13.21 -19.65 5.99
N GLN A 304 -13.35 -18.52 5.30
CA GLN A 304 -13.54 -17.20 5.90
C GLN A 304 -14.55 -16.40 5.09
N ILE A 305 -15.42 -15.70 5.78
CA ILE A 305 -16.32 -14.69 5.24
C ILE A 305 -16.08 -13.40 6.01
N ALA A 306 -15.88 -12.30 5.31
CA ALA A 306 -15.81 -10.97 5.87
C ALA A 306 -16.74 -10.04 5.09
N LEU A 307 -17.62 -9.34 5.79
CA LEU A 307 -18.55 -8.35 5.23
C LEU A 307 -18.30 -7.03 5.94
N PHE A 308 -18.39 -5.93 5.21
CA PHE A 308 -18.25 -4.60 5.78
C PHE A 308 -19.26 -3.61 5.19
N CYS A 309 -19.61 -2.62 6.00
CA CYS A 309 -20.34 -1.43 5.56
C CYS A 309 -19.73 -0.21 6.27
N ASN A 310 -19.31 0.77 5.50
CA ASN A 310 -18.71 2.00 5.98
C ASN A 310 -19.45 3.21 5.39
N THR A 311 -20.06 4.03 6.25
CA THR A 311 -20.64 5.32 5.87
C THR A 311 -19.66 6.41 6.28
N ILE A 312 -19.34 7.31 5.35
CA ILE A 312 -18.32 8.35 5.53
C ILE A 312 -18.93 9.69 5.17
N ASP A 313 -18.99 10.58 6.17
CA ASP A 313 -19.36 11.97 5.96
C ASP A 313 -18.12 12.73 5.44
N ASN A 314 -18.33 13.61 4.47
CA ASN A 314 -17.28 14.42 3.87
C ASN A 314 -16.14 13.59 3.25
N TYR A 315 -16.41 12.49 2.59
CA TYR A 315 -15.40 11.71 1.87
C TYR A 315 -14.69 12.54 0.82
N ILE A 316 -13.35 12.52 0.80
CA ILE A 316 -12.53 13.33 -0.09
C ILE A 316 -12.02 12.46 -1.25
N PHE A 317 -12.20 12.93 -2.46
CA PHE A 317 -11.74 12.28 -3.68
C PHE A 317 -11.33 13.29 -4.74
N MET A 318 -10.58 12.85 -5.74
CA MET A 318 -10.21 13.65 -6.90
C MET A 318 -11.18 13.39 -8.05
N GLY A 319 -11.77 14.43 -8.60
CA GLY A 319 -12.62 14.38 -9.79
C GLY A 319 -12.14 15.32 -10.87
N ARG A 320 -12.23 14.93 -12.14
CA ARG A 320 -11.94 15.77 -13.29
C ARG A 320 -13.00 16.87 -13.40
N THR A 321 -12.57 18.08 -13.72
CA THR A 321 -13.42 19.20 -14.03
C THR A 321 -13.56 19.40 -15.54
N THR A 322 -14.28 20.41 -15.97
CA THR A 322 -14.33 20.88 -17.38
C THR A 322 -13.17 21.81 -17.74
N GLU A 323 -12.35 22.18 -16.76
CA GLU A 323 -11.23 23.09 -16.95
C GLU A 323 -10.03 22.39 -17.58
N THR A 324 -9.22 23.14 -18.31
CA THR A 324 -7.91 22.73 -18.83
C THR A 324 -6.90 23.79 -18.40
N GLU A 325 -5.74 23.37 -17.91
CA GLU A 325 -4.65 24.23 -17.47
C GLU A 325 -3.31 23.62 -17.86
N ALA A 326 -2.39 24.40 -18.39
CA ALA A 326 -1.14 23.91 -19.00
C ALA A 326 -1.38 22.77 -20.03
N ASP A 327 -2.42 22.90 -20.85
CA ASP A 327 -2.87 21.89 -21.84
C ASP A 327 -3.26 20.52 -21.22
N LEU A 328 -3.41 20.44 -19.91
CA LEU A 328 -3.78 19.23 -19.17
C LEU A 328 -5.18 19.35 -18.54
N PRO A 329 -5.91 18.24 -18.39
CA PRO A 329 -7.19 18.22 -17.70
C PRO A 329 -7.00 18.53 -16.22
N VAL A 330 -7.83 19.43 -15.69
CA VAL A 330 -7.80 19.80 -14.27
C VAL A 330 -8.56 18.79 -13.42
N TYR A 331 -7.91 18.27 -12.41
CA TYR A 331 -8.50 17.45 -11.36
C TYR A 331 -8.53 18.23 -10.04
N LYS A 332 -9.69 18.28 -9.40
CA LYS A 332 -9.91 19.02 -8.16
C LYS A 332 -10.25 18.09 -7.00
N SER A 333 -9.75 18.45 -5.81
CA SER A 333 -10.16 17.80 -4.56
C SER A 333 -11.61 18.15 -4.24
N MET A 334 -12.47 17.13 -4.27
CA MET A 334 -13.91 17.21 -4.04
C MET A 334 -14.28 16.49 -2.75
N GLN A 335 -15.46 16.78 -2.22
CA GLN A 335 -15.95 16.20 -0.97
C GLN A 335 -17.45 15.90 -1.07
N GLY A 336 -17.86 14.75 -0.54
CA GLY A 336 -19.27 14.33 -0.49
C GLY A 336 -19.48 13.20 0.50
N ASP A 337 -20.73 12.96 0.89
CA ASP A 337 -21.06 11.84 1.75
C ASP A 337 -21.07 10.54 0.96
N ALA A 338 -20.47 9.50 1.51
CA ALA A 338 -20.23 8.26 0.80
C ALA A 338 -20.64 7.03 1.62
N ARG A 339 -20.94 5.94 0.93
CA ARG A 339 -21.12 4.62 1.52
C ARG A 339 -20.35 3.58 0.72
N LEU A 340 -19.50 2.85 1.42
CA LEU A 340 -18.74 1.73 0.88
C LEU A 340 -19.23 0.46 1.58
N TRP A 341 -19.59 -0.56 0.82
CA TRP A 341 -19.91 -1.87 1.37
C TRP A 341 -19.39 -2.97 0.46
N GLY A 342 -19.06 -4.08 1.05
CA GLY A 342 -18.49 -5.16 0.28
C GLY A 342 -18.27 -6.41 1.12
N GLY A 343 -17.54 -7.35 0.52
CA GLY A 343 -17.25 -8.59 1.18
C GLY A 343 -16.11 -9.35 0.53
N GLU A 344 -15.54 -10.21 1.33
CA GLU A 344 -14.53 -11.17 0.95
C GLU A 344 -14.95 -12.55 1.40
N PHE A 345 -14.77 -13.53 0.53
CA PHE A 345 -14.99 -14.93 0.79
C PHE A 345 -13.75 -15.69 0.41
N SER A 346 -13.26 -16.56 1.28
CA SER A 346 -12.16 -17.46 0.97
C SER A 346 -12.44 -18.87 1.47
N VAL A 347 -12.01 -19.83 0.69
CA VAL A 347 -12.06 -21.25 1.03
C VAL A 347 -10.79 -21.93 0.55
N ASP A 348 -10.18 -22.73 1.41
CA ASP A 348 -9.04 -23.59 1.10
C ASP A 348 -9.39 -25.02 1.54
N VAL A 349 -9.45 -25.92 0.56
CA VAL A 349 -9.79 -27.32 0.74
C VAL A 349 -8.54 -28.16 0.61
N HIS A 350 -8.29 -29.03 1.58
CA HIS A 350 -7.16 -29.95 1.66
C HIS A 350 -7.66 -31.39 1.61
N PRO A 351 -8.04 -31.92 0.43
CA PRO A 351 -8.59 -33.27 0.34
C PRO A 351 -7.60 -34.36 0.80
N VAL A 352 -6.33 -34.08 0.58
CA VAL A 352 -5.16 -34.78 1.11
C VAL A 352 -4.10 -33.76 1.49
N GLU A 353 -3.21 -34.10 2.41
CA GLU A 353 -2.17 -33.18 2.89
C GLU A 353 -1.27 -32.56 1.80
N ALA A 354 -1.15 -33.23 0.65
CA ALA A 354 -0.33 -32.76 -0.46
C ALA A 354 -1.08 -31.81 -1.40
N LEU A 355 -2.41 -31.79 -1.39
CA LEU A 355 -3.24 -31.04 -2.34
C LEU A 355 -3.99 -29.92 -1.63
N HIS A 356 -3.80 -28.68 -2.10
CA HIS A 356 -4.51 -27.49 -1.69
C HIS A 356 -5.30 -26.90 -2.87
N ILE A 357 -6.56 -26.60 -2.65
CA ILE A 357 -7.46 -25.95 -3.60
C ILE A 357 -8.03 -24.73 -2.93
N ALA A 358 -7.39 -23.59 -3.19
CA ALA A 358 -7.78 -22.32 -2.59
C ALA A 358 -8.59 -21.46 -3.56
N ASN A 359 -9.66 -20.85 -3.07
CA ASN A 359 -10.47 -19.90 -3.81
C ASN A 359 -10.74 -18.66 -2.95
N SER A 360 -10.75 -17.50 -3.57
CA SER A 360 -11.19 -16.27 -2.93
C SER A 360 -11.99 -15.40 -3.90
N PHE A 361 -12.98 -14.71 -3.37
CA PHE A 361 -13.77 -13.72 -4.10
C PHE A 361 -13.86 -12.46 -3.26
N SER A 362 -13.66 -11.31 -3.89
CA SER A 362 -13.78 -10.00 -3.24
C SER A 362 -14.54 -9.02 -4.13
N PHE A 363 -15.36 -8.18 -3.49
CA PHE A 363 -16.06 -7.09 -4.16
C PHE A 363 -16.27 -5.92 -3.22
N VAL A 364 -16.33 -4.73 -3.80
CA VAL A 364 -16.71 -3.49 -3.11
C VAL A 364 -17.63 -2.68 -4.02
N ASN A 365 -18.65 -2.09 -3.42
CA ASN A 365 -19.48 -1.07 -4.03
C ASN A 365 -19.34 0.22 -3.25
N SER A 366 -18.96 1.30 -3.93
CA SER A 366 -18.70 2.61 -3.33
C SER A 366 -19.55 3.66 -4.04
N VAL A 367 -20.39 4.34 -3.28
CA VAL A 367 -21.33 5.33 -3.81
C VAL A 367 -21.28 6.62 -3.02
N GLN A 368 -21.42 7.73 -3.71
CA GLN A 368 -21.77 9.00 -3.11
C GLN A 368 -23.27 9.02 -2.83
N LEU A 369 -23.67 9.48 -1.67
CA LEU A 369 -25.07 9.57 -1.28
C LEU A 369 -25.71 10.80 -1.93
N HIS A 370 -26.97 10.67 -2.32
CA HIS A 370 -27.81 11.76 -2.85
C HIS A 370 -27.24 12.43 -4.11
N GLN A 371 -26.54 11.64 -4.96
CA GLN A 371 -25.94 12.14 -6.20
C GLN A 371 -26.64 11.54 -7.43
N PRO A 372 -26.67 12.27 -8.57
CA PRO A 372 -27.16 11.76 -9.85
C PRO A 372 -26.24 10.64 -10.40
N ASP A 373 -26.71 9.93 -11.43
CA ASP A 373 -26.06 8.71 -11.95
C ASP A 373 -24.65 8.90 -12.48
N ASP A 374 -24.28 10.08 -12.94
CA ASP A 374 -22.93 10.41 -13.46
C ASP A 374 -21.90 10.61 -12.36
N THR A 375 -22.33 11.06 -11.19
CA THR A 375 -21.49 11.30 -9.99
C THR A 375 -21.74 10.29 -8.86
N LYS A 376 -22.66 9.34 -9.05
CA LYS A 376 -23.09 8.39 -8.03
C LYS A 376 -21.98 7.50 -7.49
N TYR A 377 -21.12 6.98 -8.36
CA TYR A 377 -20.05 6.07 -7.94
C TYR A 377 -18.78 6.85 -7.59
N LEU A 378 -18.05 6.38 -6.58
CA LEU A 378 -16.74 6.95 -6.26
C LEU A 378 -15.70 6.52 -7.30
N PRO A 379 -14.76 7.39 -7.66
CA PRO A 379 -13.69 7.04 -8.58
C PRO A 379 -12.75 5.98 -7.97
N MET A 380 -12.05 5.25 -8.83
CA MET A 380 -11.03 4.26 -8.48
C MET A 380 -11.57 3.11 -7.61
N THR A 381 -12.82 2.71 -7.85
CA THR A 381 -13.43 1.54 -7.20
C THR A 381 -12.98 0.25 -7.89
N PRO A 382 -12.31 -0.69 -7.21
CA PRO A 382 -11.82 -1.91 -7.85
C PRO A 382 -12.96 -2.78 -8.41
N ALA A 383 -12.68 -3.48 -9.50
CA ALA A 383 -13.60 -4.48 -10.04
C ALA A 383 -13.72 -5.69 -9.09
N PRO A 384 -14.87 -6.37 -9.04
CA PRO A 384 -14.98 -7.64 -8.35
C PRO A 384 -13.97 -8.65 -8.90
N ARG A 385 -13.33 -9.42 -8.02
CA ARG A 385 -12.23 -10.31 -8.38
C ARG A 385 -12.38 -11.69 -7.75
N TRP A 386 -12.17 -12.71 -8.57
CA TRP A 386 -12.02 -14.08 -8.13
C TRP A 386 -10.59 -14.57 -8.36
N ASN A 387 -10.01 -15.25 -7.35
CA ASN A 387 -8.74 -15.96 -7.46
C ASN A 387 -8.97 -17.43 -7.14
N GLY A 388 -8.50 -18.29 -8.03
CA GLY A 388 -8.43 -19.74 -7.81
C GLY A 388 -6.99 -20.20 -7.85
N GLU A 389 -6.63 -21.11 -6.96
CA GLU A 389 -5.28 -21.66 -6.87
C GLU A 389 -5.37 -23.16 -6.57
N VAL A 390 -4.59 -23.94 -7.30
CA VAL A 390 -4.38 -25.37 -7.02
C VAL A 390 -2.90 -25.60 -6.84
N SER A 391 -2.50 -26.16 -5.71
CA SER A 391 -1.10 -26.51 -5.46
C SER A 391 -0.97 -27.94 -4.98
N TYR A 392 0.05 -28.62 -5.49
CA TYR A 392 0.36 -30.00 -5.11
C TYR A 392 1.82 -30.14 -4.69
N THR A 393 2.04 -30.70 -3.50
CA THR A 393 3.38 -30.96 -2.95
C THR A 393 3.78 -32.41 -3.29
N PHE A 394 4.71 -32.55 -4.24
CA PHE A 394 5.20 -33.87 -4.71
C PHE A 394 6.15 -34.52 -3.72
N ILE A 395 7.02 -33.72 -3.08
CA ILE A 395 8.01 -34.21 -2.10
C ILE A 395 7.95 -33.25 -0.90
N ARG A 396 7.51 -33.79 0.24
CA ARG A 396 7.44 -33.03 1.50
C ARG A 396 8.78 -33.05 2.22
N ASP A 397 9.35 -34.25 2.45
CA ASP A 397 10.59 -34.49 3.17
C ASP A 397 11.54 -35.33 2.34
N GLY A 398 12.36 -34.70 1.51
CA GLY A 398 13.37 -35.34 0.70
C GLY A 398 14.79 -35.00 1.15
N GLN A 399 15.75 -35.85 0.83
CA GLN A 399 17.16 -35.67 1.20
C GLN A 399 17.80 -34.46 0.47
N THR A 400 17.50 -34.30 -0.81
CA THR A 400 18.05 -33.26 -1.67
C THR A 400 17.00 -32.17 -1.96
N PHE A 401 15.81 -32.60 -2.39
CA PHE A 401 14.67 -31.72 -2.64
C PHE A 401 13.67 -31.87 -1.50
N ASN A 402 13.30 -30.76 -0.87
CA ASN A 402 12.34 -30.71 0.23
C ASN A 402 11.28 -29.67 -0.10
N ASN A 403 10.03 -29.95 0.25
CA ASN A 403 8.89 -29.11 -0.12
C ASN A 403 8.83 -28.79 -1.63
N LEU A 404 9.06 -29.82 -2.48
CA LEU A 404 8.88 -29.67 -3.92
C LEU A 404 7.39 -29.58 -4.25
N TYR A 405 6.95 -28.47 -4.77
CA TYR A 405 5.55 -28.24 -5.14
C TYR A 405 5.41 -27.60 -6.53
N ALA A 406 4.27 -27.81 -7.15
CA ALA A 406 3.80 -27.02 -8.27
C ALA A 406 2.45 -26.37 -7.93
N LYS A 407 2.20 -25.20 -8.50
CA LYS A 407 1.03 -24.37 -8.26
C LYS A 407 0.53 -23.77 -9.57
N LEU A 408 -0.78 -23.82 -9.78
CA LEU A 408 -1.49 -23.09 -10.83
C LEU A 408 -2.38 -22.04 -10.19
N LYS A 409 -2.42 -20.86 -10.77
CA LYS A 409 -3.23 -19.72 -10.32
C LYS A 409 -4.07 -19.18 -11.49
N VAL A 410 -5.33 -18.92 -11.22
CA VAL A 410 -6.24 -18.18 -12.10
C VAL A 410 -6.70 -16.94 -11.37
N GLU A 411 -6.62 -15.79 -11.98
CA GLU A 411 -7.15 -14.53 -11.48
C GLU A 411 -8.14 -13.97 -12.50
N CYS A 412 -9.43 -13.87 -12.10
CA CYS A 412 -10.49 -13.29 -12.91
C CYS A 412 -10.90 -11.96 -12.32
N ASN A 413 -10.65 -10.88 -13.04
CA ASN A 413 -11.22 -9.57 -12.75
C ASN A 413 -12.50 -9.42 -13.57
N LEU A 414 -13.62 -9.19 -12.89
CA LEU A 414 -14.90 -9.01 -13.55
C LEU A 414 -14.98 -7.62 -14.19
N ARG A 415 -16.00 -7.39 -14.99
CA ARG A 415 -16.22 -6.10 -15.60
C ARG A 415 -16.53 -5.04 -14.53
N GLN A 416 -15.89 -3.86 -14.62
CA GLN A 416 -16.22 -2.71 -13.79
C GLN A 416 -17.08 -1.72 -14.57
N ASN A 417 -18.36 -1.63 -14.20
CA ASN A 417 -19.35 -0.72 -14.77
C ASN A 417 -19.80 0.37 -13.79
N HIS A 418 -19.41 0.26 -12.52
CA HIS A 418 -19.73 1.20 -11.46
C HIS A 418 -18.53 2.14 -11.25
N TYR A 419 -18.47 3.21 -12.04
CA TYR A 419 -17.38 4.15 -12.07
C TYR A 419 -17.89 5.60 -12.10
N TYR A 420 -17.07 6.55 -11.73
CA TYR A 420 -17.36 7.97 -11.75
C TYR A 420 -17.33 8.50 -13.18
N LYS A 421 -18.48 8.89 -13.72
CA LYS A 421 -18.66 9.24 -15.15
C LYS A 421 -18.45 10.73 -15.43
N ALA A 422 -18.68 11.59 -14.43
CA ALA A 422 -18.69 13.03 -14.65
C ALA A 422 -17.38 13.51 -15.28
N ASN A 423 -17.49 14.37 -16.28
CA ASN A 423 -16.40 14.97 -17.03
C ASN A 423 -15.41 13.95 -17.61
N ASP A 424 -15.88 12.75 -17.97
CA ASP A 424 -15.04 11.66 -18.46
C ASP A 424 -13.87 11.28 -17.53
N THR A 425 -14.09 11.39 -16.20
CA THR A 425 -13.09 11.04 -15.20
C THR A 425 -12.66 9.60 -15.32
N GLU A 426 -13.62 8.68 -15.53
CA GLU A 426 -13.37 7.25 -15.67
C GLU A 426 -14.20 6.63 -16.81
N THR A 427 -13.78 5.45 -17.23
CA THR A 427 -14.50 4.61 -18.20
C THR A 427 -14.65 3.19 -17.70
N ALA A 428 -15.66 2.47 -18.21
CA ALA A 428 -15.82 1.06 -17.91
C ALA A 428 -14.54 0.26 -18.21
N THR A 429 -14.29 -0.77 -17.41
CA THR A 429 -13.18 -1.69 -17.66
C THR A 429 -13.70 -3.08 -17.97
N PRO A 430 -13.36 -3.66 -19.13
CA PRO A 430 -13.79 -5.01 -19.48
C PRO A 430 -13.17 -6.06 -18.53
N SER A 431 -13.83 -7.19 -18.41
CA SER A 431 -13.30 -8.33 -17.65
C SER A 431 -12.06 -8.93 -18.32
N TYR A 432 -11.17 -9.46 -17.50
CA TYR A 432 -10.00 -10.19 -17.97
C TYR A 432 -9.62 -11.31 -17.02
N THR A 433 -8.93 -12.33 -17.57
CA THR A 433 -8.43 -13.47 -16.79
C THR A 433 -6.93 -13.62 -17.02
N LEU A 434 -6.19 -13.82 -15.94
CA LEU A 434 -4.76 -14.04 -15.93
C LEU A 434 -4.46 -15.44 -15.41
N LEU A 435 -3.53 -16.14 -16.08
CA LEU A 435 -3.03 -17.43 -15.65
C LEU A 435 -1.61 -17.29 -15.12
N GLY A 436 -1.33 -17.91 -13.98
CA GLY A 436 -0.03 -18.01 -13.37
C GLY A 436 0.32 -19.46 -13.03
N ALA A 437 1.61 -19.76 -12.95
CA ALA A 437 2.10 -21.03 -12.45
C ALA A 437 3.40 -20.81 -11.69
N SER A 438 3.67 -21.67 -10.70
CA SER A 438 4.96 -21.66 -10.03
C SER A 438 5.38 -23.06 -9.61
N VAL A 439 6.69 -23.25 -9.57
CA VAL A 439 7.33 -24.45 -8.99
C VAL A 439 8.34 -23.95 -7.97
N GLY A 440 8.36 -24.59 -6.80
CA GLY A 440 9.28 -24.23 -5.73
C GLY A 440 9.81 -25.46 -5.00
N THR A 441 11.02 -25.32 -4.47
CA THR A 441 11.65 -26.37 -3.64
C THR A 441 12.72 -25.78 -2.72
N ASP A 442 12.95 -26.43 -1.60
CA ASP A 442 14.12 -26.25 -0.75
C ASP A 442 15.21 -27.26 -1.15
N ILE A 443 16.41 -26.78 -1.42
CA ILE A 443 17.57 -27.64 -1.67
C ILE A 443 18.31 -27.88 -0.36
N ARG A 444 18.53 -29.15 -0.02
CA ARG A 444 19.27 -29.59 1.16
C ARG A 444 20.55 -30.35 0.78
N HIS A 445 21.57 -30.21 1.60
CA HIS A 445 22.76 -31.04 1.54
C HIS A 445 23.16 -31.45 2.96
N LYS A 446 23.36 -32.76 3.18
CA LYS A 446 23.66 -33.34 4.50
C LYS A 446 22.69 -32.86 5.59
N GLY A 447 21.38 -32.85 5.28
CA GLY A 447 20.31 -32.44 6.20
C GLY A 447 20.16 -30.92 6.42
N LYS A 448 21.07 -30.07 5.92
CA LYS A 448 21.01 -28.62 6.04
C LYS A 448 20.41 -28.00 4.78
N LYS A 449 19.52 -27.04 4.95
CA LYS A 449 18.97 -26.24 3.84
C LYS A 449 20.04 -25.30 3.31
N ILE A 450 20.37 -25.40 2.01
CA ILE A 450 21.32 -24.54 1.32
C ILE A 450 20.60 -23.34 0.72
N CYS A 451 19.52 -23.58 0.00
CA CYS A 451 18.75 -22.51 -0.62
C CYS A 451 17.30 -22.97 -0.89
N SER A 452 16.42 -22.00 -1.16
CA SER A 452 15.13 -22.26 -1.79
C SER A 452 15.14 -21.68 -3.20
N LEU A 453 14.59 -22.43 -4.15
CA LEU A 453 14.44 -22.03 -5.54
C LEU A 453 12.96 -21.94 -5.88
N TYR A 454 12.58 -20.86 -6.59
CA TYR A 454 11.21 -20.65 -7.06
C TYR A 454 11.26 -20.16 -8.51
N LEU A 455 10.61 -20.89 -9.40
CA LEU A 455 10.31 -20.41 -10.75
C LEU A 455 8.84 -19.98 -10.77
N ILE A 456 8.59 -18.74 -11.14
CA ILE A 456 7.25 -18.12 -11.08
C ILE A 456 6.94 -17.51 -12.43
N GLY A 457 5.79 -17.88 -13.00
CA GLY A 457 5.24 -17.31 -14.21
C GLY A 457 3.92 -16.60 -13.89
N GLU A 458 3.79 -15.37 -14.32
CA GLU A 458 2.59 -14.54 -14.20
C GLU A 458 2.09 -14.18 -15.60
N ASN A 459 0.77 -14.05 -15.77
CA ASN A 459 0.14 -13.75 -17.06
C ASN A 459 0.69 -14.64 -18.19
N LEU A 460 0.76 -15.94 -17.97
CA LEU A 460 1.38 -16.90 -18.90
C LEU A 460 0.74 -16.90 -20.29
N THR A 461 -0.54 -16.55 -20.37
CA THR A 461 -1.28 -16.41 -21.64
C THR A 461 -0.93 -15.12 -22.39
N ASN A 462 -0.10 -14.26 -21.81
CA ASN A 462 0.25 -12.94 -22.36
C ASN A 462 -0.99 -12.10 -22.68
N ARG A 463 -2.00 -12.12 -21.79
CA ARG A 463 -3.25 -11.37 -21.96
C ARG A 463 -2.97 -9.86 -21.89
N ALA A 464 -3.42 -9.13 -22.90
CA ALA A 464 -3.48 -7.67 -22.84
C ALA A 464 -4.64 -7.23 -21.95
N TYR A 465 -4.37 -6.37 -20.98
CA TYR A 465 -5.39 -5.85 -20.08
C TYR A 465 -5.00 -4.50 -19.49
N GLN A 466 -6.01 -3.75 -19.07
CA GLN A 466 -5.86 -2.53 -18.28
C GLN A 466 -6.63 -2.75 -16.97
N ASN A 467 -5.93 -2.61 -15.84
CA ASN A 467 -6.59 -2.67 -14.53
C ASN A 467 -7.40 -1.39 -14.32
N HIS A 468 -8.59 -1.50 -13.73
CA HIS A 468 -9.44 -0.32 -13.49
C HIS A 468 -8.76 0.74 -12.61
N LEU A 469 -7.91 0.32 -11.67
CA LEU A 469 -7.17 1.21 -10.78
C LEU A 469 -5.89 1.79 -11.42
N SER A 470 -5.57 1.44 -12.68
CA SER A 470 -4.43 2.02 -13.38
C SER A 470 -4.78 3.43 -13.87
N ARG A 471 -4.11 4.43 -13.33
CA ARG A 471 -4.25 5.82 -13.82
C ARG A 471 -3.75 5.96 -15.27
N LEU A 472 -2.76 5.17 -15.66
CA LEU A 472 -2.22 5.14 -17.02
C LEU A 472 -3.21 4.61 -18.07
N LYS A 473 -4.31 3.99 -17.67
CA LYS A 473 -5.44 3.65 -18.54
C LYS A 473 -6.08 4.90 -19.17
N TYR A 474 -6.03 6.03 -18.46
CA TYR A 474 -6.63 7.30 -18.84
C TYR A 474 -5.63 8.27 -19.50
N ALA A 475 -4.38 7.85 -19.64
CA ALA A 475 -3.39 8.56 -20.42
C ALA A 475 -3.87 8.74 -21.87
N GLY A 476 -3.30 9.70 -22.59
CA GLY A 476 -3.68 10.02 -23.96
C GLY A 476 -3.62 8.84 -24.94
N LEU A 477 -3.93 9.08 -26.19
CA LEU A 477 -3.82 8.09 -27.24
C LEU A 477 -2.34 7.75 -27.45
N ASN A 478 -1.99 6.46 -27.39
CA ASN A 478 -0.66 6.00 -27.74
C ASN A 478 -0.49 6.10 -29.28
N PRO A 479 0.36 6.99 -29.82
CA PRO A 479 0.46 7.22 -31.25
C PRO A 479 0.99 5.99 -32.03
N ALA A 480 1.82 5.15 -31.38
CA ALA A 480 2.37 3.95 -32.01
C ALA A 480 1.34 2.83 -32.18
N THR A 481 0.37 2.72 -31.27
CA THR A 481 -0.61 1.62 -31.25
C THR A 481 -2.02 2.04 -31.62
N GLY A 482 -2.32 3.34 -31.62
CA GLY A 482 -3.66 3.89 -31.77
C GLY A 482 -4.63 3.49 -30.66
N LYS A 483 -4.12 3.08 -29.48
CA LYS A 483 -4.91 2.66 -28.33
C LYS A 483 -4.89 3.71 -27.22
N GLN A 484 -6.00 3.81 -26.50
CA GLN A 484 -6.12 4.69 -25.34
C GLN A 484 -5.33 4.15 -24.14
N GLY A 485 -4.47 4.98 -23.58
CA GLY A 485 -3.68 4.69 -22.38
C GLY A 485 -2.66 3.57 -22.52
N LEU A 486 -2.00 3.22 -21.42
CA LEU A 486 -1.01 2.15 -21.37
C LEU A 486 -1.60 0.87 -20.79
N TYR A 487 -1.18 -0.27 -21.34
CA TYR A 487 -1.58 -1.60 -20.88
C TYR A 487 -0.67 -2.11 -19.76
N ASN A 488 -1.24 -2.92 -18.88
CA ASN A 488 -0.49 -3.55 -17.80
C ASN A 488 0.50 -4.61 -18.33
N MET A 489 1.44 -5.00 -17.47
CA MET A 489 2.51 -5.94 -17.81
C MET A 489 1.96 -7.27 -18.36
N GLY A 490 2.54 -7.71 -19.46
CA GLY A 490 2.26 -8.99 -20.11
C GLY A 490 2.88 -10.17 -19.35
N ARG A 491 3.28 -11.21 -20.10
CA ARG A 491 3.92 -12.39 -19.51
C ARG A 491 5.20 -12.02 -18.77
N ASN A 492 5.30 -12.48 -17.53
CA ASN A 492 6.49 -12.33 -16.69
C ASN A 492 6.93 -13.69 -16.16
N ILE A 493 8.22 -14.00 -16.30
CA ILE A 493 8.83 -15.21 -15.75
C ILE A 493 9.98 -14.78 -14.87
N SER A 494 9.97 -15.20 -13.61
CA SER A 494 10.99 -14.85 -12.62
C SER A 494 11.55 -16.07 -11.91
N LEU A 495 12.86 -16.05 -11.68
CA LEU A 495 13.57 -17.01 -10.83
C LEU A 495 13.94 -16.31 -9.52
N LYS A 496 13.48 -16.88 -8.40
CA LYS A 496 13.84 -16.39 -7.06
C LYS A 496 14.71 -17.46 -6.36
N VAL A 497 15.85 -17.01 -5.86
CA VAL A 497 16.76 -17.83 -5.03
C VAL A 497 16.83 -17.20 -3.64
N ASN A 498 16.60 -18.01 -2.60
CA ASN A 498 16.71 -17.57 -1.21
C ASN A 498 17.77 -18.42 -0.50
N ILE A 499 18.89 -17.80 -0.11
CA ILE A 499 20.01 -18.48 0.57
C ILE A 499 19.99 -18.03 2.03
N PRO A 500 19.70 -18.95 2.99
CA PRO A 500 19.79 -18.63 4.41
C PRO A 500 21.27 -18.52 4.80
N LEU A 501 21.68 -17.35 5.30
CA LEU A 501 23.00 -17.16 5.88
C LEU A 501 22.88 -17.37 7.40
N SER A 502 23.43 -18.48 7.91
CA SER A 502 23.65 -18.65 9.35
C SER A 502 25.03 -18.08 9.70
N LEU A 503 25.05 -16.94 10.36
CA LEU A 503 26.22 -16.39 10.99
C LEU A 503 26.50 -17.08 12.32
#